data_0d937c891c55f2b246e8e0c0510e17a9
#
_entry.id   0d937c891c55f2b246e8e0c0510e17a9
#
_cell.length_a   1.000
_cell.length_b   1.000
_cell.length_c   1.000
_cell.angle_alpha   90.00
_cell.angle_beta   90.00
_cell.angle_gamma   90.00
#
_symmetry.space_group_name_H-M   'P 1'
#
loop_
_entity.id
_entity.type
_entity.pdbx_description
1 polymer ?
#
loop_
_entity_poly.entity_id
_entity_poly.type
_entity_poly.pdbx_seq_one_letter_code
_entity_poly.pdbx_strand_id
1 'polypeptide(L)'
;MAQASYISTNELIESFDSRMVFQLSSYSGSPIANASALSSSAVALNAIEKASAEVESYAMRGGLYTALNLTDLQTADDWSLKNLTAVLTMKWLFRGKTGNIPPDMQAMVGEATQTLEDLRSGQRVFNLDTTHSAGRASVHVISSNVRGNLNMPSDSRFFPRRQTRKY
;
A
#
# COMPACT_ATOMS: atom_id res chain seq x y z
N MET A 1 -14.72 -10.22 -9.44
CA MET A 1 -13.31 -10.11 -9.86
C MET A 1 -12.49 -10.89 -8.86
N ALA A 2 -11.58 -11.77 -9.31
CA ALA A 2 -10.66 -12.43 -8.39
C ALA A 2 -9.74 -11.34 -7.82
N GLN A 3 -9.61 -11.30 -6.50
CA GLN A 3 -8.74 -10.36 -5.83
C GLN A 3 -7.29 -10.78 -6.08
N ALA A 4 -6.41 -9.83 -6.35
CA ALA A 4 -5.00 -10.11 -6.56
C ALA A 4 -4.40 -10.68 -5.26
N SER A 5 -3.63 -11.75 -5.36
CA SER A 5 -2.88 -12.33 -4.26
C SER A 5 -1.42 -11.95 -4.45
N TYR A 6 -0.85 -11.13 -3.55
CA TYR A 6 0.53 -10.62 -3.69
C TYR A 6 1.59 -11.59 -3.19
N ILE A 7 1.18 -12.69 -2.58
CA ILE A 7 2.07 -13.77 -2.14
C ILE A 7 1.42 -15.11 -2.41
N SER A 8 2.22 -16.11 -2.75
CA SER A 8 1.80 -17.51 -2.85
C SER A 8 2.00 -18.26 -1.52
N THR A 9 1.35 -19.42 -1.38
CA THR A 9 1.52 -20.29 -0.20
C THR A 9 2.95 -20.82 -0.07
N ASN A 10 3.68 -21.00 -1.17
CA ASN A 10 5.07 -21.46 -1.14
C ASN A 10 5.98 -20.33 -0.60
N GLU A 11 5.81 -19.12 -1.07
CA GLU A 11 6.57 -17.96 -0.58
C GLU A 11 6.29 -17.69 0.90
N LEU A 12 5.06 -17.96 1.37
CA LEU A 12 4.72 -17.87 2.80
C LEU A 12 5.52 -18.89 3.63
N ILE A 13 5.70 -20.11 3.14
CA ILE A 13 6.51 -21.15 3.80
C ILE A 13 8.00 -20.78 3.79
N GLU A 14 8.48 -20.14 2.72
CA GLU A 14 9.87 -19.66 2.62
C GLU A 14 10.15 -18.49 3.57
N SER A 15 9.14 -17.67 3.83
CA SER A 15 9.27 -16.50 4.71
C SER A 15 9.19 -16.84 6.20
N PHE A 16 8.49 -17.94 6.55
CA PHE A 16 8.25 -18.33 7.96
C PHE A 16 8.49 -19.83 8.17
N ASP A 17 8.63 -20.24 9.45
CA ASP A 17 8.72 -21.65 9.78
C ASP A 17 7.49 -22.43 9.25
N SER A 18 7.76 -23.38 8.37
CA SER A 18 6.74 -24.21 7.73
C SER A 18 5.82 -24.91 8.73
N ARG A 19 6.36 -25.36 9.87
CA ARG A 19 5.58 -26.01 10.93
C ARG A 19 4.54 -25.07 11.52
N MET A 20 4.95 -23.81 11.78
CA MET A 20 4.05 -22.78 12.30
C MET A 20 2.94 -22.48 11.31
N VAL A 21 3.28 -22.30 10.02
CA VAL A 21 2.30 -22.02 8.96
C VAL A 21 1.31 -23.17 8.82
N PHE A 22 1.78 -24.43 8.79
CA PHE A 22 0.91 -25.60 8.71
C PHE A 22 0.00 -25.74 9.93
N GLN A 23 0.53 -25.51 11.13
CA GLN A 23 -0.23 -25.56 12.36
C GLN A 23 -1.34 -24.50 12.40
N LEU A 24 -1.04 -23.27 11.98
CA LEU A 24 -2.02 -22.17 11.96
C LEU A 24 -3.09 -22.36 10.89
N SER A 25 -2.72 -22.95 9.75
CA SER A 25 -3.64 -23.21 8.65
C SER A 25 -4.53 -24.44 8.86
N SER A 26 -4.21 -25.29 9.85
CA SER A 26 -4.96 -26.50 10.21
C SER A 26 -6.16 -26.14 11.11
N TYR A 27 -7.23 -25.64 10.54
CA TYR A 27 -8.37 -25.15 11.32
C TYR A 27 -9.40 -26.22 11.67
N SER A 28 -9.53 -27.26 10.87
CA SER A 28 -10.63 -28.25 10.95
C SER A 28 -10.23 -29.60 11.56
N GLY A 29 -9.17 -29.65 12.34
CA GLY A 29 -8.72 -30.90 12.98
C GLY A 29 -7.91 -31.82 12.05
N SER A 30 -7.84 -31.53 10.77
CA SER A 30 -6.95 -32.25 9.85
C SER A 30 -5.61 -31.51 9.76
N PRO A 31 -4.51 -32.13 10.22
CA PRO A 31 -3.21 -31.49 10.14
C PRO A 31 -2.78 -31.30 8.70
N ILE A 32 -2.34 -30.11 8.32
CA ILE A 32 -1.68 -29.87 7.03
C ILE A 32 -0.25 -30.38 7.17
N ALA A 33 0.09 -31.40 6.37
CA ALA A 33 1.36 -32.08 6.49
C ALA A 33 2.40 -31.64 5.45
N ASN A 34 1.97 -30.97 4.38
CA ASN A 34 2.85 -30.58 3.27
C ASN A 34 2.37 -29.32 2.55
N ALA A 35 3.26 -28.77 1.71
CA ALA A 35 3.00 -27.56 0.94
C ALA A 35 1.83 -27.70 -0.05
N SER A 36 1.65 -28.90 -0.63
CA SER A 36 0.54 -29.16 -1.53
C SER A 36 -0.82 -29.11 -0.84
N ALA A 37 -0.90 -29.61 0.40
CA ALA A 37 -2.12 -29.49 1.21
C ALA A 37 -2.38 -28.04 1.64
N LEU A 38 -1.32 -27.24 1.88
CA LEU A 38 -1.45 -25.84 2.21
C LEU A 38 -2.00 -25.03 1.03
N SER A 39 -1.55 -25.31 -0.19
CA SER A 39 -2.01 -24.60 -1.40
C SER A 39 -3.51 -24.78 -1.69
N SER A 40 -4.11 -25.84 -1.14
CA SER A 40 -5.55 -26.10 -1.22
C SER A 40 -6.30 -25.70 0.07
N SER A 41 -5.61 -25.21 1.09
CA SER A 41 -6.22 -24.80 2.36
C SER A 41 -7.00 -23.50 2.20
N ALA A 42 -8.33 -23.59 2.35
CA ALA A 42 -9.18 -22.39 2.32
C ALA A 42 -8.81 -21.36 3.40
N VAL A 43 -8.27 -21.81 4.54
CA VAL A 43 -7.85 -20.93 5.63
C VAL A 43 -6.63 -20.11 5.22
N ALA A 44 -5.61 -20.76 4.64
CA ALA A 44 -4.41 -20.09 4.16
C ALA A 44 -4.73 -19.11 3.03
N LEU A 45 -5.50 -19.56 2.04
CA LEU A 45 -5.91 -18.71 0.91
C LEU A 45 -6.71 -17.48 1.37
N ASN A 46 -7.70 -17.65 2.23
CA ASN A 46 -8.47 -16.54 2.79
C ASN A 46 -7.61 -15.57 3.60
N ALA A 47 -6.60 -16.05 4.31
CA ALA A 47 -5.69 -15.18 5.06
C ALA A 47 -4.81 -14.36 4.10
N ILE A 48 -4.31 -14.96 3.02
CA ILE A 48 -3.54 -14.28 1.97
C ILE A 48 -4.40 -13.22 1.26
N GLU A 49 -5.64 -13.58 0.89
CA GLU A 49 -6.57 -12.64 0.26
C GLU A 49 -6.87 -11.44 1.16
N LYS A 50 -7.13 -11.66 2.45
CA LYS A 50 -7.36 -10.57 3.41
C LYS A 50 -6.14 -9.68 3.58
N ALA A 51 -4.94 -10.26 3.65
CA ALA A 51 -3.70 -9.50 3.75
C ALA A 51 -3.47 -8.66 2.49
N SER A 52 -3.67 -9.24 1.32
CA SER A 52 -3.54 -8.54 0.04
C SER A 52 -4.56 -7.40 -0.09
N ALA A 53 -5.81 -7.62 0.30
CA ALA A 53 -6.84 -6.59 0.34
C ALA A 53 -6.51 -5.46 1.32
N GLU A 54 -5.93 -5.79 2.48
CA GLU A 54 -5.50 -4.81 3.47
C GLU A 54 -4.43 -3.90 2.86
N VAL A 55 -3.37 -4.46 2.25
CA VAL A 55 -2.32 -3.70 1.55
C VAL A 55 -2.88 -2.82 0.45
N GLU A 56 -3.72 -3.37 -0.43
CA GLU A 56 -4.33 -2.64 -1.53
C GLU A 56 -5.18 -1.47 -1.03
N SER A 57 -6.00 -1.70 0.00
CA SER A 57 -6.85 -0.65 0.59
C SER A 57 -6.05 0.52 1.14
N TYR A 58 -4.94 0.26 1.83
CA TYR A 58 -4.08 1.30 2.39
C TYR A 58 -3.30 2.04 1.30
N ALA A 59 -2.75 1.32 0.33
CA ALA A 59 -2.04 1.89 -0.81
C ALA A 59 -2.93 2.81 -1.66
N MET A 60 -4.16 2.38 -1.95
CA MET A 60 -5.11 3.18 -2.72
C MET A 60 -5.59 4.42 -1.94
N ARG A 61 -5.78 4.31 -0.62
CA ARG A 61 -6.14 5.47 0.23
C ARG A 61 -5.05 6.53 0.25
N GLY A 62 -3.79 6.14 0.23
CA GLY A 62 -2.66 7.06 0.13
C GLY A 62 -2.59 7.78 -1.22
N GLY A 63 -3.22 7.24 -2.25
CA GLY A 63 -3.32 7.84 -3.59
C GLY A 63 -1.99 7.89 -4.35
N LEU A 64 -0.93 7.27 -3.83
CA LEU A 64 0.37 7.19 -4.49
C LEU A 64 0.47 5.96 -5.40
N TYR A 65 -0.18 4.87 -5.01
CA TYR A 65 -0.18 3.61 -5.72
C TYR A 65 -1.57 3.29 -6.26
N THR A 66 -1.61 2.73 -7.46
CA THR A 66 -2.82 2.17 -8.08
C THR A 66 -2.78 0.64 -7.99
N ALA A 67 -3.91 -0.04 -8.24
CA ALA A 67 -3.94 -1.50 -8.31
C ALA A 67 -2.99 -2.04 -9.39
N LEU A 68 -2.80 -1.33 -10.51
CA LEU A 68 -1.83 -1.68 -11.54
C LEU A 68 -0.39 -1.63 -11.01
N ASN A 69 -0.03 -0.58 -10.27
CA ASN A 69 1.30 -0.46 -9.68
C ASN A 69 1.61 -1.64 -8.74
N LEU A 70 0.63 -2.08 -7.94
CA LEU A 70 0.81 -3.25 -7.06
C LEU A 70 0.93 -4.55 -7.86
N THR A 71 0.22 -4.68 -8.97
CA THR A 71 0.36 -5.83 -9.89
C THR A 71 1.73 -5.81 -10.57
N ASP A 72 2.22 -4.65 -10.96
CA ASP A 72 3.55 -4.48 -11.55
C ASP A 72 4.65 -4.87 -10.54
N LEU A 73 4.51 -4.44 -9.27
CA LEU A 73 5.41 -4.84 -8.18
C LEU A 73 5.38 -6.35 -7.92
N GLN A 74 4.20 -6.97 -7.97
CA GLN A 74 4.06 -8.41 -7.86
C GLN A 74 4.77 -9.12 -9.02
N THR A 75 4.61 -8.62 -10.24
CA THR A 75 5.25 -9.18 -11.44
C THR A 75 6.77 -8.99 -11.42
N ALA A 76 7.23 -7.87 -10.86
CA ALA A 76 8.66 -7.56 -10.66
C ALA A 76 9.28 -8.31 -9.48
N ASP A 77 8.52 -9.14 -8.78
CA ASP A 77 8.97 -9.93 -7.64
C ASP A 77 9.48 -9.07 -6.47
N ASP A 78 8.81 -7.93 -6.21
CA ASP A 78 9.23 -6.99 -5.16
C ASP A 78 9.17 -7.64 -3.77
N TRP A 79 10.33 -7.74 -3.15
CA TRP A 79 10.48 -8.36 -1.83
C TRP A 79 9.73 -7.60 -0.73
N SER A 80 9.68 -6.27 -0.82
CA SER A 80 9.02 -5.45 0.21
C SER A 80 7.52 -5.68 0.24
N LEU A 81 6.88 -5.77 -0.93
CA LEU A 81 5.45 -6.08 -1.04
C LEU A 81 5.16 -7.49 -0.54
N LYS A 82 5.98 -8.47 -0.91
CA LYS A 82 5.84 -9.87 -0.48
C LYS A 82 6.00 -10.01 1.02
N ASN A 83 7.05 -9.42 1.60
CA ASN A 83 7.31 -9.49 3.04
C ASN A 83 6.18 -8.83 3.84
N LEU A 84 5.72 -7.64 3.43
CA LEU A 84 4.60 -6.97 4.06
C LEU A 84 3.35 -7.86 4.05
N THR A 85 3.02 -8.43 2.88
CA THR A 85 1.85 -9.31 2.73
C THR A 85 2.00 -10.60 3.54
N ALA A 86 3.22 -11.18 3.61
CA ALA A 86 3.51 -12.38 4.40
C ALA A 86 3.27 -12.15 5.90
N VAL A 87 3.79 -11.06 6.46
CA VAL A 87 3.61 -10.70 7.89
C VAL A 87 2.14 -10.48 8.20
N LEU A 88 1.41 -9.77 7.33
CA LEU A 88 -0.03 -9.56 7.50
C LEU A 88 -0.83 -10.88 7.38
N THR A 89 -0.43 -11.79 6.50
CA THR A 89 -1.03 -13.12 6.41
C THR A 89 -0.89 -13.87 7.72
N MET A 90 0.31 -13.88 8.31
CA MET A 90 0.54 -14.48 9.63
C MET A 90 -0.32 -13.83 10.73
N LYS A 91 -0.45 -12.51 10.73
CA LYS A 91 -1.36 -11.77 11.64
C LYS A 91 -2.80 -12.32 11.54
N TRP A 92 -3.31 -12.51 10.31
CA TRP A 92 -4.66 -13.04 10.09
C TRP A 92 -4.80 -14.51 10.52
N LEU A 93 -3.80 -15.34 10.26
CA LEU A 93 -3.78 -16.72 10.69
C LEU A 93 -3.81 -16.85 12.24
N PHE A 94 -2.97 -16.08 12.94
CA PHE A 94 -2.98 -16.05 14.41
C PHE A 94 -4.33 -15.58 14.97
N ARG A 95 -4.87 -14.48 14.42
CA ARG A 95 -6.19 -13.98 14.86
C ARG A 95 -7.30 -14.98 14.64
N GLY A 96 -7.23 -15.76 13.56
CA GLY A 96 -8.22 -16.78 13.24
C GLY A 96 -8.17 -18.01 14.18
N LYS A 97 -6.99 -18.38 14.66
CA LYS A 97 -6.80 -19.62 15.42
C LYS A 97 -6.67 -19.40 16.93
N THR A 98 -5.82 -18.48 17.33
CA THR A 98 -5.47 -18.32 18.76
C THR A 98 -6.03 -17.04 19.36
N GLY A 99 -6.47 -16.11 18.56
CA GLY A 99 -6.88 -14.76 18.96
C GLY A 99 -5.72 -13.86 19.39
N ASN A 100 -4.57 -14.42 19.76
CA ASN A 100 -3.40 -13.69 20.22
C ASN A 100 -2.20 -13.91 19.28
N ILE A 101 -1.45 -12.85 19.06
CA ILE A 101 -0.21 -12.87 18.30
C ILE A 101 0.93 -13.09 19.30
N PRO A 102 1.86 -14.06 19.05
CA PRO A 102 3.02 -14.27 19.92
C PRO A 102 3.88 -13.01 20.03
N PRO A 103 4.56 -12.79 21.19
CA PRO A 103 5.40 -11.61 21.38
C PRO A 103 6.45 -11.40 20.29
N ASP A 104 7.06 -12.47 19.82
CA ASP A 104 8.08 -12.44 18.77
C ASP A 104 7.54 -11.92 17.44
N MET A 105 6.26 -12.22 17.16
CA MET A 105 5.58 -11.73 15.94
C MET A 105 4.98 -10.33 16.12
N GLN A 106 4.77 -9.88 17.37
CA GLN A 106 4.15 -8.56 17.61
C GLN A 106 4.99 -7.42 17.07
N ALA A 107 6.32 -7.51 17.18
CA ALA A 107 7.23 -6.50 16.65
C ALA A 107 7.09 -6.41 15.12
N MET A 108 7.16 -7.54 14.42
CA MET A 108 7.02 -7.59 12.96
C MET A 108 5.65 -7.08 12.49
N VAL A 109 4.58 -7.45 13.20
CA VAL A 109 3.23 -6.95 12.91
C VAL A 109 3.12 -5.45 13.19
N GLY A 110 3.81 -4.95 14.21
CA GLY A 110 3.92 -3.52 14.51
C GLY A 110 4.56 -2.74 13.37
N GLU A 111 5.71 -3.20 12.88
CA GLU A 111 6.41 -2.63 11.73
C GLU A 111 5.56 -2.67 10.46
N ALA A 112 4.92 -3.81 10.18
CA ALA A 112 4.01 -3.94 9.06
C ALA A 112 2.81 -2.97 9.15
N THR A 113 2.27 -2.77 10.35
CA THR A 113 1.18 -1.81 10.59
C THR A 113 1.66 -0.37 10.38
N GLN A 114 2.87 -0.03 10.82
CA GLN A 114 3.47 1.27 10.56
C GLN A 114 3.65 1.51 9.06
N THR A 115 4.15 0.51 8.34
CA THR A 115 4.30 0.55 6.87
C THR A 115 2.95 0.79 6.17
N LEU A 116 1.87 0.18 6.66
CA LEU A 116 0.52 0.44 6.14
C LEU A 116 0.07 1.88 6.39
N GLU A 117 0.34 2.44 7.57
CA GLU A 117 0.01 3.85 7.85
C GLU A 117 0.85 4.81 6.99
N ASP A 118 2.11 4.47 6.71
CA ASP A 118 2.97 5.23 5.79
C ASP A 118 2.40 5.19 4.36
N LEU A 119 1.94 4.04 3.90
CA LEU A 119 1.23 3.91 2.63
C LEU A 119 -0.03 4.78 2.60
N ARG A 120 -0.82 4.75 3.68
CA ARG A 120 -2.05 5.55 3.81
C ARG A 120 -1.76 7.05 3.81
N SER A 121 -0.67 7.47 4.42
CA SER A 121 -0.25 8.87 4.45
C SER A 121 0.29 9.36 3.09
N GLY A 122 0.45 8.45 2.13
CA GLY A 122 1.01 8.71 0.81
C GLY A 122 2.53 8.83 0.83
N GLN A 123 3.19 8.17 1.76
CA GLN A 123 4.64 8.03 1.73
C GLN A 123 5.04 6.94 0.72
N ARG A 124 6.22 7.13 0.12
CA ARG A 124 6.77 6.15 -0.81
C ARG A 124 7.41 5.01 -0.03
N VAL A 125 6.76 3.86 -0.02
CA VAL A 125 7.24 2.64 0.64
C VAL A 125 7.90 1.70 -0.37
N PHE A 126 7.27 1.52 -1.54
CA PHE A 126 7.79 0.63 -2.57
C PHE A 126 8.64 1.39 -3.59
N ASN A 127 9.68 0.73 -4.09
CA ASN A 127 10.59 1.31 -5.07
C ASN A 127 10.04 1.13 -6.50
N LEU A 128 9.00 1.89 -6.83
CA LEU A 128 8.55 2.02 -8.22
C LEU A 128 9.31 3.15 -8.91
N ASP A 129 9.74 2.91 -10.14
CA ASP A 129 10.25 3.97 -10.99
C ASP A 129 9.20 5.06 -11.16
N THR A 130 9.61 6.31 -10.99
CA THR A 130 8.77 7.49 -10.83
C THR A 130 7.94 7.90 -12.06
N THR A 131 7.81 7.05 -13.05
CA THR A 131 7.00 7.31 -14.25
C THR A 131 5.51 7.45 -13.97
N HIS A 132 5.05 7.10 -12.76
CA HIS A 132 3.63 7.05 -12.41
C HIS A 132 3.14 8.12 -11.43
N SER A 133 3.92 9.16 -11.17
CA SER A 133 3.37 10.33 -10.45
C SER A 133 2.39 11.16 -11.30
N ALA A 134 1.94 10.63 -12.42
CA ALA A 134 1.04 11.27 -13.38
C ALA A 134 -0.44 11.34 -12.92
N GLY A 135 -0.73 11.33 -11.63
CA GLY A 135 -2.10 11.38 -11.13
C GLY A 135 -2.38 12.40 -10.04
N ARG A 136 -1.39 12.92 -9.37
CA ARG A 136 -1.61 14.04 -8.45
C ARG A 136 -1.54 15.35 -9.23
N ALA A 137 -2.68 15.99 -9.38
CA ALA A 137 -2.68 17.40 -9.75
C ALA A 137 -1.80 18.13 -8.73
N SER A 138 -0.58 18.50 -9.14
CA SER A 138 0.24 19.39 -8.33
C SER A 138 -0.47 20.73 -8.30
N VAL A 139 -1.11 21.04 -7.19
CA VAL A 139 -1.62 22.38 -6.95
C VAL A 139 -0.38 23.26 -6.78
N HIS A 140 0.06 23.85 -7.86
CA HIS A 140 1.01 24.96 -7.78
C HIS A 140 0.27 26.13 -7.15
N VAL A 141 0.44 26.30 -5.85
CA VAL A 141 0.08 27.56 -5.19
C VAL A 141 1.06 28.60 -5.74
N ILE A 142 0.62 29.33 -6.74
CA ILE A 142 1.35 30.51 -7.20
C ILE A 142 1.25 31.50 -6.04
N SER A 143 2.31 31.59 -5.24
CA SER A 143 2.39 32.57 -4.19
C SER A 143 2.26 33.97 -4.81
N SER A 144 1.57 34.87 -4.16
CA SER A 144 1.39 36.26 -4.62
C SER A 144 2.72 37.00 -4.84
N ASN A 145 3.82 36.48 -4.30
CA ASN A 145 5.17 37.02 -4.51
C ASN A 145 5.74 36.73 -5.91
N VAL A 146 5.17 35.77 -6.67
CA VAL A 146 5.57 35.55 -8.07
C VAL A 146 5.09 36.69 -8.98
N ARG A 147 4.09 37.47 -8.56
CA ARG A 147 3.66 38.69 -9.30
C ARG A 147 4.76 39.74 -9.45
N GLY A 148 5.70 39.79 -8.54
CA GLY A 148 6.82 40.71 -8.62
C GLY A 148 7.90 40.37 -9.65
N ASN A 149 7.97 39.11 -10.05
CA ASN A 149 9.00 38.60 -11.01
C ASN A 149 8.48 38.41 -12.44
N LEU A 150 7.17 38.50 -12.63
CA LEU A 150 6.65 38.63 -13.97
C LEU A 150 6.86 40.14 -14.32
N ASN A 151 7.85 40.38 -15.16
CA ASN A 151 8.09 41.67 -15.81
C ASN A 151 6.86 41.99 -16.69
N MET A 152 5.71 42.22 -16.04
CA MET A 152 4.57 42.77 -16.74
C MET A 152 4.91 44.23 -16.97
N PRO A 153 5.08 44.68 -18.21
CA PRO A 153 5.22 46.09 -18.48
C PRO A 153 4.04 46.77 -17.81
N SER A 154 4.30 47.80 -16.99
CA SER A 154 3.31 48.66 -16.37
C SER A 154 2.61 49.46 -17.48
N ASP A 155 1.97 48.75 -18.39
CA ASP A 155 1.25 49.39 -19.48
C ASP A 155 -0.07 49.88 -18.91
N SER A 156 -0.10 51.19 -18.59
CA SER A 156 -1.23 51.94 -18.06
C SER A 156 -2.47 51.92 -18.96
N ARG A 157 -2.45 51.15 -20.03
CA ARG A 157 -3.55 51.04 -20.99
C ARG A 157 -4.71 50.15 -20.51
N PHE A 158 -4.50 49.36 -19.48
CA PHE A 158 -5.56 48.46 -18.99
C PHE A 158 -6.53 49.12 -17.99
N PHE A 159 -6.20 50.30 -17.46
CA PHE A 159 -7.10 51.07 -16.61
C PHE A 159 -7.30 52.42 -17.22
N PRO A 160 -8.40 52.67 -17.94
CA PRO A 160 -8.71 54.01 -18.40
C PRO A 160 -8.87 54.90 -17.19
N ARG A 161 -8.00 55.93 -17.06
CA ARG A 161 -8.12 56.99 -16.05
C ARG A 161 -9.52 57.59 -16.16
N ARG A 162 -10.31 57.41 -15.11
CA ARG A 162 -11.53 58.17 -14.92
C ARG A 162 -11.16 59.65 -14.98
N GLN A 163 -11.51 60.30 -16.05
CA GLN A 163 -11.45 61.76 -16.10
C GLN A 163 -12.46 62.31 -15.09
N THR A 164 -11.95 62.86 -14.00
CA THR A 164 -12.75 63.69 -13.08
C THR A 164 -13.08 64.97 -13.82
N ARG A 165 -14.31 65.08 -14.32
CA ARG A 165 -14.85 66.39 -14.73
C ARG A 165 -14.92 67.28 -13.50
N LYS A 166 -14.13 68.38 -13.50
CA LYS A 166 -14.35 69.48 -12.61
C LYS A 166 -15.50 70.28 -13.22
N TYR A 167 -16.53 70.51 -12.43
CA TYR A 167 -17.49 71.59 -12.61
C TYR A 167 -17.03 72.76 -11.79
#